data_171ea82a80972a411376ca46f2d78194
#
_entry.id   171ea82a80972a411376ca46f2d78194
#
_cell.length_a   1.000
_cell.length_b   1.000
_cell.length_c   1.000
_cell.angle_alpha   90.00
_cell.angle_beta   90.00
_cell.angle_gamma   90.00
#
_symmetry.space_group_name_H-M   'P 1'
#
loop_
_entity.id
_entity.type
_entity.pdbx_description
1 polymer ?
#
loop_
_entity_poly.entity_id
_entity_poly.type
_entity_poly.pdbx_seq_one_letter_code
_entity_poly.pdbx_strand_id
1 'polypeptide(L)'
;MKTPRIAIVATVVAVLSASVAVVGLQIGPGKEIHEKIFGEPFKPLMRGERELVNGDGDEDEGHDAEAKARPGRPTNQVWPAGAQVGAVTNLAAPGWAGESVMDPAQDDWEPAIAADPQGTYAYVLTTRYSEPKACGNCPKTQIWLYRSTDNGQTWGTPSRICTCPGTASQNDPEIEVASDGSVYAVWMDDYNPGVVFARSTDHGVTWSAPLAVKSKSMKFTDKPILAISPSGQDVYINFNSSDNYFVASHNFGASFSAPVKTNGTDGRYYFAGGGTVLPNGTVVFTDSSFTQTSTGPVFVHVIRSTNGGASWTQTQVATNPQQPTCVASGCPVDFYGTIPALAADAGGKLVLTYTGPTVAQGPQRVYAIRSTDSGGTWTAAADLGGPQGANAGFTAIAASGNGDFRMYFMDARNGADAWNTWYRRSTDGGATWSAEVNISDATSGPAYVHPNGFGEPYGDYGEIDITAAGKTLAIWGEGPDYTGPGGCWINRTT
;
A
#
# COMPACT_ATOMS: atom_id res chain seq x y z
N MET A 1 -2.21 -73.74 -12.78
CA MET A 1 -3.02 -72.51 -12.57
C MET A 1 -2.21 -71.53 -11.71
N LYS A 2 -1.54 -70.57 -12.29
CA LYS A 2 -0.86 -69.47 -11.59
C LYS A 2 -1.26 -68.16 -12.22
N THR A 3 -1.87 -67.36 -11.44
CA THR A 3 -2.58 -66.13 -11.67
C THR A 3 -1.69 -64.99 -12.13
N PRO A 4 -2.21 -64.06 -12.89
CA PRO A 4 -1.48 -62.87 -13.35
C PRO A 4 -1.63 -61.75 -12.33
N ARG A 5 -0.69 -61.64 -11.39
CA ARG A 5 -0.65 -60.52 -10.41
C ARG A 5 0.47 -59.52 -10.66
N ILE A 6 1.29 -59.70 -11.67
CA ILE A 6 2.51 -58.88 -11.89
C ILE A 6 2.28 -57.74 -12.88
N ALA A 7 1.29 -57.82 -13.76
CA ALA A 7 1.06 -56.80 -14.79
C ALA A 7 0.40 -55.50 -14.26
N ILE A 8 -0.38 -55.57 -13.18
CA ILE A 8 -1.09 -54.40 -12.64
C ILE A 8 -0.16 -53.50 -11.81
N VAL A 9 0.84 -54.09 -11.15
CA VAL A 9 1.80 -53.31 -10.33
C VAL A 9 2.77 -52.50 -11.20
N ALA A 10 3.16 -53.03 -12.36
CA ALA A 10 4.06 -52.30 -13.25
C ALA A 10 3.39 -51.09 -13.93
N THR A 11 2.09 -51.19 -14.24
CA THR A 11 1.35 -50.08 -14.86
C THR A 11 1.04 -48.95 -13.87
N VAL A 12 0.74 -49.31 -12.63
CA VAL A 12 0.50 -48.30 -11.56
C VAL A 12 1.78 -47.57 -11.18
N VAL A 13 2.91 -48.29 -11.15
CA VAL A 13 4.22 -47.65 -10.85
C VAL A 13 4.66 -46.75 -12.00
N ALA A 14 4.39 -47.10 -13.25
CA ALA A 14 4.73 -46.27 -14.41
C ALA A 14 3.86 -44.98 -14.48
N VAL A 15 2.56 -45.07 -14.12
CA VAL A 15 1.66 -43.89 -14.07
C VAL A 15 2.01 -43.02 -12.88
N LEU A 16 2.36 -43.57 -11.71
CA LEU A 16 2.79 -42.81 -10.56
C LEU A 16 4.15 -42.13 -10.78
N SER A 17 5.08 -42.79 -11.46
CA SER A 17 6.38 -42.21 -11.78
C SER A 17 6.28 -41.11 -12.85
N ALA A 18 5.38 -41.27 -13.83
CA ALA A 18 5.12 -40.23 -14.82
C ALA A 18 4.40 -39.00 -14.19
N SER A 19 3.46 -39.26 -13.28
CA SER A 19 2.77 -38.17 -12.54
C SER A 19 3.71 -37.41 -11.57
N VAL A 20 4.61 -38.17 -10.91
CA VAL A 20 5.62 -37.52 -10.02
C VAL A 20 6.67 -36.77 -10.82
N ALA A 21 7.02 -37.23 -12.03
CA ALA A 21 7.94 -36.48 -12.90
C ALA A 21 7.31 -35.18 -13.44
N VAL A 22 6.00 -35.17 -13.73
CA VAL A 22 5.28 -33.95 -14.14
C VAL A 22 5.07 -32.99 -12.94
N VAL A 23 4.76 -33.54 -11.77
CA VAL A 23 4.67 -32.74 -10.53
C VAL A 23 6.07 -32.26 -10.08
N GLY A 24 7.11 -33.07 -10.28
CA GLY A 24 8.49 -32.67 -9.97
C GLY A 24 9.04 -31.54 -10.86
N LEU A 25 8.51 -31.39 -12.07
CA LEU A 25 8.83 -30.25 -12.95
C LEU A 25 8.11 -28.95 -12.54
N GLN A 26 7.05 -29.04 -11.72
CA GLN A 26 6.33 -27.89 -11.18
C GLN A 26 6.81 -27.42 -9.78
N ILE A 27 7.67 -28.19 -9.12
CA ILE A 27 8.18 -27.91 -7.75
C ILE A 27 9.67 -27.52 -7.79
N GLY A 28 10.13 -26.89 -8.86
CA GLY A 28 11.33 -26.09 -8.76
C GLY A 28 10.99 -24.80 -8.02
N PRO A 29 11.87 -24.16 -7.26
CA PRO A 29 11.58 -22.86 -6.70
C PRO A 29 11.13 -21.96 -7.85
N GLY A 30 9.94 -21.39 -7.75
CA GLY A 30 9.29 -20.63 -8.82
C GLY A 30 10.22 -19.57 -9.44
N LYS A 31 11.10 -19.03 -8.63
CA LYS A 31 12.18 -18.13 -9.01
C LYS A 31 13.14 -18.74 -10.05
N GLU A 32 13.63 -19.98 -9.86
CA GLU A 32 14.55 -20.61 -10.83
C GLU A 32 13.87 -20.97 -12.14
N ILE A 33 12.58 -21.33 -12.10
CA ILE A 33 11.82 -21.62 -13.31
C ILE A 33 11.53 -20.36 -14.09
N HIS A 34 11.16 -19.29 -13.39
CA HIS A 34 10.92 -17.99 -14.00
C HIS A 34 12.20 -17.42 -14.65
N GLU A 35 13.31 -17.43 -13.92
CA GLU A 35 14.61 -17.01 -14.45
C GLU A 35 15.06 -17.85 -15.67
N LYS A 36 14.74 -19.16 -15.70
CA LYS A 36 15.07 -20.02 -16.85
C LYS A 36 14.18 -19.82 -18.07
N ILE A 37 12.91 -19.48 -17.85
CA ILE A 37 11.93 -19.32 -18.95
C ILE A 37 11.92 -17.89 -19.47
N PHE A 38 12.02 -16.91 -18.56
CA PHE A 38 11.84 -15.48 -18.88
C PHE A 38 13.11 -14.67 -18.74
N GLY A 39 14.19 -15.23 -18.19
CA GLY A 39 15.49 -14.55 -18.05
C GLY A 39 15.54 -13.53 -16.92
N GLU A 40 14.51 -13.45 -16.06
CA GLU A 40 14.34 -12.43 -15.04
C GLU A 40 14.03 -12.98 -13.65
N PRO A 41 14.35 -12.25 -12.56
CA PRO A 41 13.95 -12.62 -11.21
C PRO A 41 12.43 -12.73 -11.09
N PHE A 42 11.95 -13.83 -10.52
CA PHE A 42 10.52 -13.98 -10.23
C PHE A 42 10.06 -12.94 -9.21
N LYS A 43 8.98 -12.23 -9.56
CA LYS A 43 8.24 -11.35 -8.64
C LYS A 43 6.80 -11.84 -8.56
N PRO A 44 6.20 -11.94 -7.36
CA PRO A 44 4.76 -12.06 -7.25
C PRO A 44 4.13 -10.78 -7.80
N LEU A 45 3.13 -10.93 -8.61
CA LEU A 45 2.40 -9.81 -9.17
C LEU A 45 1.47 -9.24 -8.09
N MET A 46 1.93 -8.22 -7.43
CA MET A 46 1.08 -7.28 -6.72
C MET A 46 0.69 -6.18 -7.70
N ARG A 47 -0.30 -5.41 -7.39
CA ARG A 47 -0.75 -4.31 -8.23
C ARG A 47 0.38 -3.28 -8.45
N GLY A 48 0.42 -2.61 -9.57
CA GLY A 48 1.53 -1.74 -9.94
C GLY A 48 2.80 -2.47 -10.39
N GLU A 49 3.00 -3.75 -10.00
CA GLU A 49 4.18 -4.53 -10.35
C GLU A 49 4.04 -5.33 -11.65
N ARG A 50 2.87 -5.36 -12.27
CA ARG A 50 2.67 -5.99 -13.58
C ARG A 50 3.55 -5.42 -14.68
N GLU A 51 3.93 -4.17 -14.49
CA GLU A 51 4.73 -3.41 -15.43
C GLU A 51 6.20 -3.81 -15.42
N LEU A 52 6.60 -4.57 -14.42
CA LEU A 52 7.98 -4.79 -14.06
C LEU A 52 8.53 -6.15 -14.47
N VAL A 53 7.66 -7.07 -14.85
CA VAL A 53 8.05 -8.43 -15.26
C VAL A 53 8.62 -8.46 -16.67
N ASN A 54 8.38 -7.42 -17.47
CA ASN A 54 8.86 -7.30 -18.85
C ASN A 54 10.11 -6.41 -19.00
N GLY A 55 10.84 -6.17 -17.93
CA GLY A 55 11.97 -5.26 -17.93
C GLY A 55 13.19 -5.75 -18.67
N ASP A 56 13.38 -5.25 -19.86
CA ASP A 56 14.67 -4.91 -20.41
C ASP A 56 14.58 -3.46 -20.94
N GLY A 57 15.00 -2.52 -20.11
CA GLY A 57 15.50 -1.23 -20.53
C GLY A 57 14.54 -0.18 -21.07
N ASP A 58 13.27 -0.47 -21.30
CA ASP A 58 12.26 0.50 -21.71
C ASP A 58 11.05 0.47 -20.74
N GLU A 59 11.26 0.94 -19.53
CA GLU A 59 10.26 1.01 -18.45
C GLU A 59 9.10 1.97 -18.73
N ASP A 60 9.23 2.76 -19.77
CA ASP A 60 8.17 3.58 -20.37
C ASP A 60 7.07 2.71 -21.03
N GLU A 61 7.33 1.39 -21.20
CA GLU A 61 6.40 0.47 -21.87
C GLU A 61 5.37 -0.17 -20.94
N GLY A 62 5.61 -0.22 -19.63
CA GLY A 62 4.70 -0.86 -18.67
C GLY A 62 3.35 -0.15 -18.61
N HIS A 63 3.35 1.11 -18.23
CA HIS A 63 2.16 1.96 -18.28
C HIS A 63 1.65 2.15 -19.71
N ASP A 64 2.54 2.29 -20.69
CA ASP A 64 2.13 2.34 -22.09
C ASP A 64 1.62 1.00 -22.62
N ALA A 65 2.08 -0.15 -22.12
CA ALA A 65 1.52 -1.45 -22.48
C ALA A 65 0.10 -1.62 -21.92
N GLU A 66 -0.14 -1.20 -20.68
CA GLU A 66 -1.49 -1.13 -20.11
C GLU A 66 -2.34 -0.08 -20.81
N ALA A 67 -1.80 1.09 -21.08
CA ALA A 67 -2.48 2.12 -21.87
C ALA A 67 -2.72 1.69 -23.32
N LYS A 68 -1.82 0.87 -23.91
CA LYS A 68 -2.02 0.27 -25.25
C LYS A 68 -2.99 -0.91 -25.24
N ALA A 69 -3.06 -1.67 -24.11
CA ALA A 69 -4.03 -2.74 -23.93
C ALA A 69 -5.43 -2.22 -23.59
N ARG A 70 -5.56 -0.95 -23.25
CA ARG A 70 -6.82 -0.25 -23.00
C ARG A 70 -7.21 0.53 -24.26
N PRO A 71 -8.09 0.01 -25.13
CA PRO A 71 -8.49 0.73 -26.34
C PRO A 71 -9.16 2.05 -25.96
N GLY A 72 -8.56 3.15 -26.32
CA GLY A 72 -9.21 4.45 -26.33
C GLY A 72 -8.97 5.36 -25.12
N ARG A 73 -7.88 5.17 -24.33
CA ARG A 73 -7.53 6.18 -23.31
C ARG A 73 -7.30 7.54 -23.99
N PRO A 74 -8.18 8.54 -23.80
CA PRO A 74 -7.93 9.89 -24.28
C PRO A 74 -6.80 10.49 -23.43
N THR A 75 -5.71 10.87 -24.02
CA THR A 75 -4.56 11.49 -23.36
C THR A 75 -4.86 12.85 -22.72
N ASN A 76 -6.09 13.35 -22.80
CA ASN A 76 -6.52 14.66 -22.31
C ASN A 76 -8.00 14.64 -21.86
N GLN A 77 -8.46 13.56 -21.26
CA GLN A 77 -9.81 13.56 -20.70
C GLN A 77 -9.79 14.33 -19.37
N VAL A 78 -10.39 15.49 -19.39
CA VAL A 78 -10.66 16.30 -18.17
C VAL A 78 -11.97 15.77 -17.59
N TRP A 79 -11.97 15.45 -16.30
CA TRP A 79 -13.21 15.21 -15.57
C TRP A 79 -14.13 16.42 -15.80
N PRO A 80 -15.40 16.25 -16.18
CA PRO A 80 -16.33 17.37 -16.14
C PRO A 80 -16.30 17.94 -14.73
N ALA A 81 -16.22 19.28 -14.60
CA ALA A 81 -16.29 19.93 -13.29
C ALA A 81 -17.53 19.42 -12.54
N GLY A 82 -17.35 18.73 -11.42
CA GLY A 82 -18.42 18.05 -10.68
C GLY A 82 -18.78 16.64 -11.19
N ALA A 83 -18.00 16.06 -12.11
CA ALA A 83 -18.16 14.64 -12.44
C ALA A 83 -17.58 13.79 -11.29
N GLN A 84 -18.46 13.30 -10.48
CA GLN A 84 -18.17 12.25 -9.51
C GLN A 84 -18.47 10.91 -10.17
N VAL A 85 -17.79 9.86 -9.70
CA VAL A 85 -18.13 8.49 -10.04
C VAL A 85 -19.54 8.21 -9.51
N GLY A 86 -20.52 8.18 -10.41
CA GLY A 86 -21.91 8.04 -10.05
C GLY A 86 -22.65 9.36 -9.82
N ALA A 87 -23.96 9.33 -9.90
CA ALA A 87 -24.79 10.50 -9.69
C ALA A 87 -24.70 10.99 -8.26
N VAL A 88 -24.09 12.17 -8.11
CA VAL A 88 -23.94 12.84 -6.82
C VAL A 88 -25.31 13.17 -6.24
N THR A 89 -25.68 12.49 -5.19
CA THR A 89 -26.45 13.10 -4.14
C THR A 89 -25.43 13.47 -3.06
N ASN A 90 -24.96 14.69 -3.03
CA ASN A 90 -24.04 15.23 -2.02
C ASN A 90 -24.70 15.22 -0.62
N LEU A 91 -24.97 14.03 -0.12
CA LEU A 91 -25.34 13.82 1.27
C LEU A 91 -24.04 13.52 2.01
N ALA A 92 -23.31 14.58 2.34
CA ALA A 92 -22.20 14.46 3.28
C ALA A 92 -22.67 13.67 4.51
N ALA A 93 -21.93 12.64 4.87
CA ALA A 93 -22.22 11.91 6.10
C ALA A 93 -22.21 12.89 7.28
N PRO A 94 -23.08 12.69 8.31
CA PRO A 94 -23.11 13.60 9.46
C PRO A 94 -21.72 13.80 10.07
N GLY A 95 -21.28 15.06 10.14
CA GLY A 95 -19.96 15.43 10.64
C GLY A 95 -18.83 15.35 9.61
N TRP A 96 -19.12 15.09 8.33
CA TRP A 96 -18.19 15.08 7.22
C TRP A 96 -18.52 16.18 6.21
N ALA A 97 -17.51 16.66 5.50
CA ALA A 97 -17.69 17.76 4.54
C ALA A 97 -18.30 17.31 3.20
N GLY A 98 -18.23 16.02 2.90
CA GLY A 98 -18.44 15.43 1.59
C GLY A 98 -17.11 15.21 0.86
N GLU A 99 -17.05 14.16 0.06
CA GLU A 99 -15.84 13.85 -0.68
C GLU A 99 -15.60 14.81 -1.83
N SER A 100 -14.37 14.95 -2.23
CA SER A 100 -13.95 15.70 -3.41
C SER A 100 -12.69 15.09 -4.02
N VAL A 101 -12.59 15.11 -5.34
CA VAL A 101 -11.35 14.71 -6.03
C VAL A 101 -10.29 15.79 -5.86
N MET A 102 -9.03 15.39 -5.62
CA MET A 102 -7.92 16.33 -5.41
C MET A 102 -7.64 17.17 -6.66
N ASP A 103 -7.59 16.54 -7.83
CA ASP A 103 -7.42 17.23 -9.11
C ASP A 103 -8.22 16.50 -10.20
N PRO A 104 -9.39 17.03 -10.59
CA PRO A 104 -10.26 16.35 -11.57
C PRO A 104 -9.70 16.36 -13.01
N ALA A 105 -8.60 17.07 -13.27
CA ALA A 105 -7.98 17.15 -14.57
C ALA A 105 -6.85 16.12 -14.75
N GLN A 106 -6.47 15.44 -13.68
CA GLN A 106 -5.29 14.59 -13.64
C GLN A 106 -5.63 13.13 -13.35
N ASP A 107 -4.68 12.27 -13.63
CA ASP A 107 -4.71 10.83 -13.34
C ASP A 107 -3.77 10.59 -12.17
N ASP A 108 -4.29 10.77 -10.95
CA ASP A 108 -3.54 10.72 -9.69
C ASP A 108 -3.89 9.47 -8.90
N TRP A 109 -2.87 8.72 -8.48
CA TRP A 109 -3.00 7.50 -7.70
C TRP A 109 -2.01 7.43 -6.54
N GLU A 110 -2.08 6.38 -5.75
CA GLU A 110 -1.13 6.09 -4.68
C GLU A 110 -1.03 7.27 -3.68
N PRO A 111 -2.15 7.68 -3.06
CA PRO A 111 -2.13 8.84 -2.19
C PRO A 111 -1.49 8.53 -0.83
N ALA A 112 -0.64 9.47 -0.37
CA ALA A 112 -0.17 9.55 1.01
C ALA A 112 -0.61 10.87 1.63
N ILE A 113 -0.95 10.90 2.93
CA ILE A 113 -1.41 12.09 3.63
C ILE A 113 -0.76 12.24 5.00
N ALA A 114 -0.32 13.44 5.33
CA ALA A 114 0.15 13.78 6.67
C ALA A 114 -0.33 15.17 7.09
N ALA A 115 -0.69 15.31 8.35
CA ALA A 115 -1.06 16.58 8.98
C ALA A 115 0.03 17.03 9.95
N ASP A 116 0.28 18.32 9.98
CA ASP A 116 1.17 18.92 10.98
C ASP A 116 0.57 18.74 12.39
N PRO A 117 1.24 18.02 13.30
CA PRO A 117 0.70 17.73 14.62
C PRO A 117 0.61 18.95 15.53
N GLN A 118 1.21 20.10 15.17
CA GLN A 118 1.23 21.34 15.96
C GLN A 118 0.64 22.53 15.20
N GLY A 119 0.50 22.43 13.88
CA GLY A 119 0.08 23.53 13.01
C GLY A 119 -1.25 23.28 12.30
N THR A 120 -1.49 24.08 11.28
CA THR A 120 -2.68 23.99 10.42
C THR A 120 -2.37 23.40 9.05
N TYR A 121 -1.12 23.01 8.83
CA TYR A 121 -0.71 22.44 7.56
C TYR A 121 -1.17 20.97 7.43
N ALA A 122 -1.47 20.60 6.21
CA ALA A 122 -1.64 19.21 5.80
C ALA A 122 -1.06 19.03 4.39
N TYR A 123 -0.64 17.81 4.08
CA TYR A 123 0.08 17.48 2.87
C TYR A 123 -0.50 16.22 2.27
N VAL A 124 -0.63 16.21 0.95
CA VAL A 124 -0.95 14.98 0.19
C VAL A 124 0.10 14.81 -0.89
N LEU A 125 0.64 13.61 -1.00
CA LEU A 125 1.43 13.18 -2.14
C LEU A 125 0.58 12.26 -3.01
N THR A 126 0.78 12.35 -4.32
CA THR A 126 0.18 11.45 -5.30
C THR A 126 1.20 11.06 -6.36
N THR A 127 1.06 9.88 -6.93
CA THR A 127 1.70 9.50 -8.18
C THR A 127 0.83 9.96 -9.33
N ARG A 128 1.34 10.85 -10.19
CA ARG A 128 0.62 11.40 -11.34
C ARG A 128 1.09 10.80 -12.65
N TYR A 129 0.17 10.26 -13.42
CA TYR A 129 0.42 9.57 -14.68
C TYR A 129 0.16 10.40 -15.93
N SER A 130 -0.59 11.50 -15.82
CA SER A 130 -1.13 12.26 -16.96
C SER A 130 -0.28 13.46 -17.38
N GLU A 131 0.61 13.95 -16.54
CA GLU A 131 1.38 15.17 -16.79
C GLU A 131 2.53 14.95 -17.77
N PRO A 132 2.83 15.93 -18.63
CA PRO A 132 4.03 15.87 -19.46
C PRO A 132 5.29 15.92 -18.59
N LYS A 133 6.34 15.27 -19.08
CA LYS A 133 7.67 15.31 -18.45
C LYS A 133 8.14 16.76 -18.23
N ALA A 134 8.67 17.06 -17.05
CA ALA A 134 9.20 18.37 -16.73
C ALA A 134 10.43 18.75 -17.61
N CYS A 135 11.15 17.72 -18.11
CA CYS A 135 12.27 17.85 -19.06
C CYS A 135 12.41 16.57 -19.88
N GLY A 136 13.24 16.57 -20.92
CA GLY A 136 13.37 15.43 -21.84
C GLY A 136 13.80 14.12 -21.18
N ASN A 137 14.58 14.18 -20.10
CA ASN A 137 15.04 13.04 -19.32
C ASN A 137 14.48 13.03 -17.89
N CYS A 138 13.39 13.76 -17.62
CA CYS A 138 12.65 13.67 -16.37
C CYS A 138 11.70 12.47 -16.38
N PRO A 139 11.29 11.98 -15.20
CA PRO A 139 10.36 10.85 -15.09
C PRO A 139 9.02 11.16 -15.78
N LYS A 140 8.37 10.12 -16.28
CA LYS A 140 7.06 10.20 -16.91
C LYS A 140 5.96 10.23 -15.83
N THR A 141 5.98 9.27 -14.92
CA THR A 141 5.17 9.32 -13.71
C THR A 141 5.89 10.14 -12.65
N GLN A 142 5.17 10.96 -11.92
CA GLN A 142 5.78 11.99 -11.09
C GLN A 142 5.05 12.11 -9.76
N ILE A 143 5.83 12.36 -8.68
CA ILE A 143 5.25 12.67 -7.37
C ILE A 143 4.85 14.14 -7.30
N TRP A 144 3.57 14.36 -6.99
CA TRP A 144 2.99 15.67 -6.80
C TRP A 144 2.58 15.89 -5.36
N LEU A 145 2.86 17.10 -4.86
CA LEU A 145 2.56 17.55 -3.51
C LEU A 145 1.44 18.58 -3.55
N TYR A 146 0.37 18.31 -2.83
CA TYR A 146 -0.66 19.27 -2.47
C TYR A 146 -0.44 19.74 -1.03
N ARG A 147 -0.63 21.01 -0.78
CA ARG A 147 -0.49 21.62 0.57
C ARG A 147 -1.77 22.33 0.96
N SER A 148 -2.21 22.10 2.18
CA SER A 148 -3.24 22.88 2.86
C SER A 148 -2.60 23.68 4.00
N THR A 149 -3.14 24.87 4.28
CA THR A 149 -2.75 25.72 5.42
C THR A 149 -3.88 25.91 6.42
N ASP A 150 -4.98 25.21 6.24
CA ASP A 150 -6.25 25.39 6.97
C ASP A 150 -6.86 24.06 7.44
N ASN A 151 -6.00 23.11 7.86
CA ASN A 151 -6.39 21.77 8.31
C ASN A 151 -7.14 20.96 7.25
N GLY A 152 -6.72 21.03 5.99
CA GLY A 152 -7.29 20.26 4.89
C GLY A 152 -8.65 20.79 4.40
N GLN A 153 -9.02 22.02 4.72
CA GLN A 153 -10.25 22.62 4.18
C GLN A 153 -10.11 22.99 2.71
N THR A 154 -8.97 23.60 2.39
CA THR A 154 -8.62 23.96 1.01
C THR A 154 -7.20 23.51 0.68
N TRP A 155 -6.98 23.22 -0.59
CA TRP A 155 -5.71 22.75 -1.10
C TRP A 155 -5.16 23.74 -2.13
N GLY A 156 -3.86 24.07 -1.98
CA GLY A 156 -3.16 24.95 -2.90
C GLY A 156 -2.85 24.26 -4.24
N THR A 157 -2.34 25.05 -5.19
CA THR A 157 -1.84 24.50 -6.46
C THR A 157 -0.74 23.47 -6.19
N PRO A 158 -0.84 22.26 -6.74
CA PRO A 158 0.14 21.20 -6.53
C PRO A 158 1.49 21.57 -7.15
N SER A 159 2.54 20.98 -6.60
CA SER A 159 3.92 21.16 -7.07
C SER A 159 4.68 19.83 -7.01
N ARG A 160 5.69 19.68 -7.86
CA ARG A 160 6.60 18.52 -7.81
C ARG A 160 7.56 18.66 -6.63
N ILE A 161 7.81 17.57 -5.91
CA ILE A 161 8.90 17.51 -4.93
C ILE A 161 10.25 17.59 -5.65
N CYS A 162 10.38 16.87 -6.75
CA CYS A 162 11.59 16.79 -7.52
C CYS A 162 11.28 16.68 -9.01
N THR A 163 12.10 17.28 -9.87
CA THR A 163 12.09 17.00 -11.31
C THR A 163 12.89 15.74 -11.67
N CYS A 164 13.76 15.32 -10.83
CA CYS A 164 14.56 14.09 -10.82
C CYS A 164 15.03 13.63 -12.22
N PRO A 165 15.82 14.44 -12.95
CA PRO A 165 16.25 14.08 -14.28
C PRO A 165 17.18 12.86 -14.25
N GLY A 166 16.94 11.92 -15.17
CA GLY A 166 17.73 10.67 -15.26
C GLY A 166 17.04 9.46 -14.69
N THR A 167 15.79 9.61 -14.18
CA THR A 167 14.93 8.51 -13.75
C THR A 167 13.72 8.38 -14.68
N ALA A 168 13.16 7.19 -14.83
CA ALA A 168 12.06 6.93 -15.76
C ALA A 168 10.70 7.23 -15.11
N SER A 169 10.53 6.86 -13.84
CA SER A 169 9.27 6.96 -13.11
C SER A 169 9.47 7.31 -11.63
N GLN A 170 8.42 7.81 -10.99
CA GLN A 170 8.32 8.01 -9.55
C GLN A 170 6.99 7.43 -9.08
N ASN A 171 7.01 6.61 -8.02
CA ASN A 171 5.85 5.85 -7.55
C ASN A 171 5.88 5.69 -6.02
N ASP A 172 4.78 5.24 -5.44
CA ASP A 172 4.66 4.82 -4.03
C ASP A 172 5.17 5.86 -3.02
N PRO A 173 4.64 7.06 -3.00
CA PRO A 173 5.06 8.07 -2.03
C PRO A 173 4.54 7.78 -0.62
N GLU A 174 5.32 8.20 0.38
CA GLU A 174 4.92 8.30 1.78
C GLU A 174 5.38 9.64 2.35
N ILE A 175 4.63 10.19 3.31
CA ILE A 175 4.90 11.51 3.89
C ILE A 175 4.63 11.51 5.38
N GLU A 176 5.49 12.21 6.14
CA GLU A 176 5.37 12.39 7.58
C GLU A 176 5.74 13.82 7.99
N VAL A 177 5.18 14.30 9.09
CA VAL A 177 5.46 15.63 9.63
C VAL A 177 5.93 15.55 11.07
N ALA A 178 7.10 16.14 11.35
CA ALA A 178 7.63 16.27 12.71
C ALA A 178 6.96 17.41 13.49
N SER A 179 7.13 17.39 14.81
CA SER A 179 6.53 18.39 15.71
C SER A 179 7.06 19.83 15.50
N ASP A 180 8.18 20.00 14.79
CA ASP A 180 8.71 21.30 14.39
C ASP A 180 8.16 21.81 13.04
N GLY A 181 7.25 21.05 12.41
CA GLY A 181 6.69 21.35 11.08
C GLY A 181 7.59 20.92 9.91
N SER A 182 8.74 20.28 10.18
CA SER A 182 9.56 19.67 9.12
C SER A 182 8.80 18.53 8.48
N VAL A 183 8.86 18.45 7.15
CA VAL A 183 8.16 17.45 6.34
C VAL A 183 9.17 16.46 5.75
N TYR A 184 8.87 15.20 5.82
CA TYR A 184 9.70 14.08 5.39
C TYR A 184 8.95 13.30 4.32
N ALA A 185 9.58 12.97 3.22
CA ALA A 185 8.98 12.20 2.14
C ALA A 185 9.92 11.10 1.67
N VAL A 186 9.34 9.96 1.31
CA VAL A 186 10.01 8.88 0.59
C VAL A 186 9.16 8.51 -0.62
N TRP A 187 9.80 8.02 -1.66
CA TRP A 187 9.14 7.47 -2.83
C TRP A 187 10.10 6.53 -3.57
N MET A 188 9.58 5.78 -4.49
CA MET A 188 10.39 5.08 -5.47
C MET A 188 10.79 6.07 -6.58
N ASP A 189 12.08 6.17 -6.87
CA ASP A 189 12.62 6.91 -8.00
C ASP A 189 13.13 5.88 -9.00
N ASP A 190 12.20 5.25 -9.71
CA ASP A 190 12.42 4.04 -10.48
C ASP A 190 12.98 2.89 -9.60
N TYR A 191 13.45 1.78 -10.19
CA TYR A 191 14.14 0.71 -9.44
C TYR A 191 15.59 1.03 -9.15
N ASN A 192 16.15 1.98 -9.88
CA ASN A 192 17.51 2.42 -9.70
C ASN A 192 17.64 3.94 -9.91
N PRO A 193 17.74 4.74 -8.88
CA PRO A 193 18.21 4.41 -7.51
C PRO A 193 17.22 3.68 -6.59
N GLY A 194 15.95 3.53 -6.93
CA GLY A 194 14.95 2.91 -6.07
C GLY A 194 14.45 3.85 -4.99
N VAL A 195 14.24 3.37 -3.78
CA VAL A 195 13.74 4.21 -2.68
C VAL A 195 14.68 5.37 -2.40
N VAL A 196 14.11 6.57 -2.45
CA VAL A 196 14.76 7.85 -2.15
C VAL A 196 14.01 8.61 -1.06
N PHE A 197 14.74 9.47 -0.36
CA PHE A 197 14.25 10.29 0.74
C PHE A 197 14.54 11.76 0.48
N ALA A 198 13.61 12.64 0.86
CA ALA A 198 13.83 14.09 0.92
C ALA A 198 13.17 14.70 2.15
N ARG A 199 13.70 15.84 2.60
CA ARG A 199 13.18 16.62 3.73
C ARG A 199 12.95 18.07 3.32
N SER A 200 11.87 18.65 3.85
CA SER A 200 11.59 20.09 3.83
C SER A 200 11.59 20.65 5.25
N THR A 201 12.11 21.85 5.46
CA THR A 201 12.07 22.58 6.74
C THR A 201 11.28 23.88 6.66
N ASP A 202 10.57 24.09 5.56
CA ASP A 202 9.77 25.27 5.25
C ASP A 202 8.35 24.91 4.79
N HIS A 203 7.77 23.90 5.42
CA HIS A 203 6.43 23.40 5.14
C HIS A 203 6.22 22.98 3.68
N GLY A 204 7.18 22.24 3.12
CA GLY A 204 7.08 21.68 1.76
C GLY A 204 7.27 22.70 0.64
N VAL A 205 7.80 23.90 0.93
CA VAL A 205 8.08 24.91 -0.12
C VAL A 205 9.35 24.55 -0.88
N THR A 206 10.41 24.16 -0.15
CA THR A 206 11.66 23.67 -0.73
C THR A 206 12.04 22.32 -0.11
N TRP A 207 12.74 21.50 -0.88
CA TRP A 207 13.14 20.16 -0.50
C TRP A 207 14.64 19.95 -0.65
N SER A 208 15.20 19.13 0.21
CA SER A 208 16.57 18.63 0.03
C SER A 208 16.68 17.84 -1.30
N ALA A 209 17.89 17.73 -1.83
CA ALA A 209 18.11 16.79 -2.93
C ALA A 209 17.73 15.36 -2.49
N PRO A 210 17.08 14.56 -3.35
CA PRO A 210 16.74 13.18 -3.03
C PRO A 210 17.98 12.35 -2.70
N LEU A 211 17.90 11.60 -1.61
CA LEU A 211 18.97 10.72 -1.11
C LEU A 211 18.54 9.27 -1.27
N ALA A 212 19.24 8.50 -2.09
CA ALA A 212 19.00 7.06 -2.25
C ALA A 212 19.36 6.29 -0.97
N VAL A 213 18.44 5.45 -0.49
CA VAL A 213 18.59 4.72 0.78
C VAL A 213 18.91 3.23 0.60
N LYS A 214 18.79 2.68 -0.61
CA LYS A 214 19.09 1.27 -0.87
C LYS A 214 20.60 0.99 -1.02
N SER A 215 20.97 -0.28 -0.91
CA SER A 215 22.31 -0.75 -1.31
C SER A 215 22.42 -0.80 -2.85
N LYS A 216 23.59 -0.46 -3.38
CA LYS A 216 23.88 -0.58 -4.83
C LYS A 216 23.77 -2.01 -5.37
N SER A 217 23.84 -3.02 -4.52
CA SER A 217 23.68 -4.43 -4.90
C SER A 217 22.24 -4.88 -5.05
N MET A 218 21.28 -4.08 -4.57
CA MET A 218 19.85 -4.38 -4.71
C MET A 218 19.41 -4.02 -6.13
N LYS A 219 18.86 -5.01 -6.84
CA LYS A 219 18.40 -4.83 -8.21
C LYS A 219 17.10 -4.03 -8.29
N PHE A 220 16.23 -4.18 -7.31
CA PHE A 220 15.01 -3.40 -7.18
C PHE A 220 14.72 -3.10 -5.71
N THR A 221 13.87 -2.14 -5.46
CA THR A 221 13.21 -1.87 -4.18
C THR A 221 11.79 -1.41 -4.45
N ASP A 222 10.91 -1.58 -3.46
CA ASP A 222 9.49 -1.38 -3.65
C ASP A 222 8.82 -1.00 -2.34
N LYS A 223 7.66 -0.36 -2.41
CA LYS A 223 6.75 -0.02 -1.33
C LYS A 223 7.47 0.53 -0.08
N PRO A 224 8.06 1.72 -0.15
CA PRO A 224 8.67 2.33 1.03
C PRO A 224 7.58 2.73 2.04
N ILE A 225 7.87 2.49 3.32
CA ILE A 225 7.05 2.95 4.45
C ILE A 225 7.94 3.79 5.35
N LEU A 226 7.46 4.99 5.69
CA LEU A 226 8.18 5.97 6.49
C LEU A 226 7.67 5.98 7.93
N ALA A 227 8.57 6.09 8.91
CA ALA A 227 8.24 6.39 10.29
C ALA A 227 9.29 7.34 10.87
N ILE A 228 8.86 8.36 11.59
CA ILE A 228 9.76 9.33 12.20
C ILE A 228 9.50 9.45 13.70
N SER A 229 10.54 9.78 14.47
CA SER A 229 10.34 10.22 15.85
C SER A 229 9.58 11.56 15.88
N PRO A 230 8.88 11.91 16.96
CA PRO A 230 8.14 13.18 17.04
C PRO A 230 9.00 14.40 16.76
N SER A 231 10.30 14.37 17.09
CA SER A 231 11.25 15.43 16.76
C SER A 231 11.75 15.42 15.33
N GLY A 232 11.49 14.36 14.57
CA GLY A 232 12.05 14.12 13.24
C GLY A 232 13.55 13.74 13.24
N GLN A 233 14.23 13.72 14.41
CA GLN A 233 15.65 13.39 14.49
C GLN A 233 15.92 11.95 14.00
N ASP A 234 15.07 11.01 14.42
CA ASP A 234 15.16 9.62 14.04
C ASP A 234 14.17 9.34 12.90
N VAL A 235 14.68 8.81 11.82
CA VAL A 235 13.93 8.47 10.61
C VAL A 235 14.18 7.01 10.28
N TYR A 236 13.12 6.25 10.07
CA TYR A 236 13.18 4.84 9.71
C TYR A 236 12.41 4.62 8.42
N ILE A 237 12.99 3.87 7.51
CA ILE A 237 12.36 3.52 6.25
C ILE A 237 12.39 2.00 6.12
N ASN A 238 11.22 1.44 5.96
CA ASN A 238 11.01 0.05 5.59
C ASN A 238 10.74 -0.03 4.09
N PHE A 239 11.27 -1.02 3.40
CA PHE A 239 10.98 -1.31 2.01
C PHE A 239 11.23 -2.77 1.70
N ASN A 240 10.63 -3.28 0.64
CA ASN A 240 10.87 -4.64 0.20
C ASN A 240 11.78 -4.72 -1.05
N SER A 241 12.47 -5.84 -1.16
CA SER A 241 13.23 -6.29 -2.32
C SER A 241 13.18 -7.81 -2.35
N SER A 242 12.00 -8.39 -2.54
CA SER A 242 11.56 -9.75 -2.20
C SER A 242 11.60 -10.04 -0.70
N ASP A 243 12.66 -9.66 -0.03
CA ASP A 243 12.84 -9.68 1.42
C ASP A 243 12.50 -8.30 2.00
N ASN A 244 12.29 -8.22 3.30
CA ASN A 244 11.99 -6.99 4.02
C ASN A 244 13.26 -6.33 4.58
N TYR A 245 13.47 -5.06 4.28
CA TYR A 245 14.66 -4.31 4.63
C TYR A 245 14.34 -3.02 5.37
N PHE A 246 15.27 -2.59 6.23
CA PHE A 246 15.19 -1.36 7.00
C PHE A 246 16.46 -0.55 6.89
N VAL A 247 16.31 0.77 6.86
CA VAL A 247 17.38 1.73 7.09
C VAL A 247 16.96 2.68 8.20
N ALA A 248 17.94 3.19 8.95
CA ALA A 248 17.74 4.14 10.03
C ALA A 248 18.65 5.36 9.87
N SER A 249 18.13 6.52 10.20
CA SER A 249 18.87 7.78 10.36
C SER A 249 18.63 8.32 11.76
N HIS A 250 19.66 8.92 12.37
CA HIS A 250 19.59 9.61 13.66
C HIS A 250 20.02 11.07 13.56
N ASN A 251 19.93 11.63 12.35
CA ASN A 251 20.36 12.98 12.01
C ASN A 251 19.40 13.65 11.02
N PHE A 252 18.09 13.48 11.24
CA PHE A 252 17.04 14.10 10.44
C PHE A 252 17.03 13.67 8.96
N GLY A 253 17.48 12.46 8.66
CA GLY A 253 17.56 11.95 7.29
C GLY A 253 18.78 12.44 6.51
N ALA A 254 19.76 13.12 7.15
CA ALA A 254 20.96 13.58 6.46
C ALA A 254 21.86 12.42 5.99
N SER A 255 21.76 11.27 6.62
CA SER A 255 22.38 10.02 6.19
C SER A 255 21.63 8.82 6.78
N PHE A 256 21.72 7.67 6.13
CA PHE A 256 21.10 6.41 6.57
C PHE A 256 22.12 5.30 6.77
N SER A 257 21.77 4.36 7.65
CA SER A 257 22.51 3.10 7.81
C SER A 257 22.50 2.28 6.51
N ALA A 258 23.36 1.28 6.43
CA ALA A 258 23.20 0.24 5.43
C ALA A 258 21.86 -0.51 5.67
N PRO A 259 21.19 -0.99 4.60
CA PRO A 259 19.96 -1.78 4.74
C PRO A 259 20.16 -3.06 5.55
N VAL A 260 19.28 -3.30 6.49
CA VAL A 260 19.25 -4.50 7.35
C VAL A 260 18.06 -5.35 6.97
N LYS A 261 18.30 -6.60 6.55
CA LYS A 261 17.26 -7.60 6.32
C LYS A 261 16.72 -8.09 7.65
N THR A 262 15.39 -8.17 7.80
CA THR A 262 14.74 -8.56 9.07
C THR A 262 14.06 -9.92 9.04
N ASN A 263 13.66 -10.40 7.88
CA ASN A 263 13.05 -11.73 7.72
C ASN A 263 14.10 -12.83 7.54
N GLY A 264 13.68 -14.06 7.82
CA GLY A 264 14.49 -15.27 7.65
C GLY A 264 14.70 -15.67 6.18
N THR A 265 15.10 -16.92 5.97
CA THR A 265 15.34 -17.52 4.64
C THR A 265 14.25 -18.53 4.30
N ASP A 266 12.99 -18.19 4.54
CA ASP A 266 11.84 -19.07 4.33
C ASP A 266 11.35 -19.12 2.86
N GLY A 267 11.97 -18.31 1.98
CA GLY A 267 11.65 -18.27 0.57
C GLY A 267 10.34 -17.55 0.23
N ARG A 268 9.76 -16.83 1.18
CA ARG A 268 8.57 -16.01 0.94
C ARG A 268 8.93 -14.67 0.31
N TYR A 269 7.94 -14.06 -0.31
CA TYR A 269 7.95 -12.64 -0.66
C TYR A 269 7.39 -11.85 0.53
N TYR A 270 8.03 -10.74 0.86
CA TYR A 270 7.64 -9.84 1.93
C TYR A 270 7.19 -8.49 1.36
N PHE A 271 6.09 -7.98 1.86
CA PHE A 271 5.49 -6.73 1.41
C PHE A 271 5.31 -5.78 2.60
N ALA A 272 5.96 -4.61 2.51
CA ALA A 272 5.97 -3.62 3.59
C ALA A 272 4.56 -3.06 3.86
N GLY A 273 4.27 -2.79 5.12
CA GLY A 273 3.03 -2.18 5.60
C GLY A 273 3.32 -1.00 6.53
N GLY A 274 2.34 -0.58 7.33
CA GLY A 274 2.43 0.60 8.19
C GLY A 274 3.60 0.59 9.18
N GLY A 275 4.03 1.78 9.60
CA GLY A 275 5.13 1.98 10.56
C GLY A 275 4.88 3.13 11.53
N THR A 276 5.53 3.10 12.71
CA THR A 276 5.43 4.18 13.70
C THR A 276 6.60 4.15 14.69
N VAL A 277 6.89 5.30 15.31
CA VAL A 277 7.83 5.44 16.42
C VAL A 277 7.06 5.82 17.68
N LEU A 278 7.16 4.97 18.71
CA LEU A 278 6.47 5.16 19.99
C LEU A 278 7.15 6.23 20.86
N PRO A 279 6.43 6.84 21.82
CA PRO A 279 7.00 7.84 22.73
C PRO A 279 8.21 7.34 23.53
N ASN A 280 8.32 6.05 23.78
CA ASN A 280 9.46 5.43 24.47
C ASN A 280 10.65 5.10 23.53
N GLY A 281 10.59 5.51 22.25
CA GLY A 281 11.62 5.25 21.25
C GLY A 281 11.57 3.86 20.61
N THR A 282 10.61 3.02 20.98
CA THR A 282 10.39 1.74 20.28
C THR A 282 9.88 2.03 18.86
N VAL A 283 10.49 1.41 17.88
CA VAL A 283 10.08 1.49 16.48
C VAL A 283 9.31 0.22 16.12
N VAL A 284 8.15 0.37 15.51
CA VAL A 284 7.29 -0.75 15.13
C VAL A 284 6.84 -0.58 13.69
N PHE A 285 7.05 -1.62 12.88
CA PHE A 285 6.52 -1.74 11.53
C PHE A 285 5.74 -3.02 11.37
N THR A 286 5.05 -3.13 10.26
CA THR A 286 4.33 -4.34 9.87
C THR A 286 4.70 -4.74 8.46
N ASP A 287 4.56 -6.02 8.15
CA ASP A 287 4.59 -6.53 6.80
C ASP A 287 3.58 -7.67 6.63
N SER A 288 3.31 -8.02 5.40
CA SER A 288 2.71 -9.31 5.05
C SER A 288 3.72 -10.15 4.28
N SER A 289 3.58 -11.49 4.39
CA SER A 289 4.38 -12.39 3.57
C SER A 289 3.56 -13.53 3.01
N PHE A 290 3.93 -13.99 1.83
CA PHE A 290 3.25 -15.06 1.10
C PHE A 290 4.25 -15.85 0.25
N THR A 291 3.82 -17.00 -0.26
CA THR A 291 4.68 -17.84 -1.11
C THR A 291 5.06 -17.10 -2.39
N GLN A 292 6.21 -17.41 -2.95
CA GLN A 292 6.66 -16.83 -4.22
C GLN A 292 5.70 -17.11 -5.39
N THR A 293 4.83 -18.08 -5.27
CA THR A 293 3.77 -18.37 -6.24
C THR A 293 2.48 -17.60 -5.95
N SER A 294 2.46 -16.81 -4.88
CA SER A 294 1.29 -16.07 -4.38
C SER A 294 0.05 -16.93 -4.12
N THR A 295 0.25 -18.23 -3.93
CA THR A 295 -0.78 -19.18 -3.55
C THR A 295 -0.58 -19.63 -2.11
N GLY A 296 -1.65 -20.01 -1.42
CA GLY A 296 -1.58 -20.44 -0.03
C GLY A 296 -1.81 -19.29 0.98
N PRO A 297 -1.52 -19.55 2.26
CA PRO A 297 -1.80 -18.57 3.32
C PRO A 297 -0.91 -17.35 3.24
N VAL A 298 -1.45 -16.22 3.70
CA VAL A 298 -0.74 -14.96 3.91
C VAL A 298 -0.51 -14.75 5.39
N PHE A 299 0.68 -14.31 5.75
CA PHE A 299 1.09 -14.09 7.13
C PHE A 299 1.29 -12.61 7.38
N VAL A 300 0.81 -12.12 8.53
CA VAL A 300 1.02 -10.74 8.97
C VAL A 300 2.04 -10.75 10.10
N HIS A 301 3.03 -9.88 9.99
CA HIS A 301 4.09 -9.75 10.99
C HIS A 301 4.15 -8.35 11.56
N VAL A 302 4.70 -8.29 12.77
CA VAL A 302 5.18 -7.07 13.42
C VAL A 302 6.69 -7.13 13.52
N ILE A 303 7.34 -6.06 13.10
CA ILE A 303 8.79 -5.90 13.14
C ILE A 303 9.11 -4.79 14.14
N ARG A 304 9.90 -5.10 15.15
CA ARG A 304 10.13 -4.22 16.29
C ARG A 304 11.61 -4.00 16.56
N SER A 305 11.97 -2.74 16.82
CA SER A 305 13.28 -2.37 17.38
C SER A 305 13.13 -1.55 18.65
N THR A 306 13.93 -1.84 19.67
CA THR A 306 14.00 -1.09 20.94
C THR A 306 15.35 -0.38 21.11
N ASN A 307 16.17 -0.37 20.08
CA ASN A 307 17.54 0.17 20.12
C ASN A 307 17.85 1.03 18.90
N GLY A 308 16.86 1.80 18.43
CA GLY A 308 17.07 2.75 17.34
C GLY A 308 17.36 2.09 15.98
N GLY A 309 16.78 0.92 15.70
CA GLY A 309 17.00 0.22 14.44
C GLY A 309 18.32 -0.55 14.34
N ALA A 310 19.14 -0.59 15.43
CA ALA A 310 20.37 -1.36 15.43
C ALA A 310 20.15 -2.88 15.35
N SER A 311 19.00 -3.35 15.85
CA SER A 311 18.52 -4.71 15.66
C SER A 311 16.99 -4.76 15.64
N TRP A 312 16.45 -5.78 15.01
CA TRP A 312 15.02 -5.97 14.78
C TRP A 312 14.58 -7.37 15.18
N THR A 313 13.35 -7.47 15.66
CA THR A 313 12.66 -8.73 15.94
C THR A 313 11.39 -8.78 15.10
N GLN A 314 11.23 -9.81 14.29
CA GLN A 314 10.01 -10.07 13.55
C GLN A 314 9.17 -11.12 14.28
N THR A 315 7.88 -10.86 14.43
CA THR A 315 6.90 -11.75 15.07
C THR A 315 5.67 -11.88 14.20
N GLN A 316 5.30 -13.11 13.85
CA GLN A 316 4.05 -13.38 13.15
C GLN A 316 2.87 -13.19 14.12
N VAL A 317 1.92 -12.33 13.76
CA VAL A 317 0.75 -11.98 14.59
C VAL A 317 -0.58 -12.46 14.02
N ALA A 318 -0.62 -12.76 12.72
CA ALA A 318 -1.80 -13.36 12.10
C ALA A 318 -1.42 -14.32 10.96
N THR A 319 -2.35 -15.20 10.63
CA THR A 319 -2.33 -16.06 9.45
C THR A 319 -3.69 -16.02 8.81
N ASN A 320 -3.74 -15.62 7.55
CA ASN A 320 -4.95 -15.61 6.75
C ASN A 320 -4.93 -16.78 5.77
N PRO A 321 -6.07 -17.41 5.48
CA PRO A 321 -6.19 -18.31 4.34
C PRO A 321 -5.78 -17.63 3.03
N GLN A 322 -5.60 -18.43 1.98
CA GLN A 322 -5.32 -17.90 0.65
C GLN A 322 -6.38 -16.85 0.24
N GLN A 323 -5.90 -15.71 -0.22
CA GLN A 323 -6.74 -14.62 -0.73
C GLN A 323 -7.46 -15.01 -2.02
N PRO A 324 -8.56 -14.32 -2.36
CA PRO A 324 -9.18 -14.44 -3.68
C PRO A 324 -8.15 -14.21 -4.79
N THR A 325 -8.27 -14.92 -5.89
CA THR A 325 -7.37 -14.81 -7.04
C THR A 325 -8.09 -14.21 -8.23
N CYS A 326 -7.41 -13.42 -9.01
CA CYS A 326 -7.89 -12.90 -10.29
C CYS A 326 -7.74 -13.95 -11.39
N VAL A 327 -8.55 -14.99 -11.34
CA VAL A 327 -8.43 -16.21 -12.16
C VAL A 327 -8.42 -15.92 -13.67
N ALA A 328 -9.16 -14.90 -14.11
CA ALA A 328 -9.33 -14.64 -15.54
C ALA A 328 -8.07 -14.09 -16.24
N SER A 329 -7.14 -13.46 -15.50
CA SER A 329 -5.91 -12.89 -16.07
C SER A 329 -4.67 -13.71 -15.76
N GLY A 330 -4.82 -14.81 -15.00
CA GLY A 330 -3.67 -15.61 -14.55
C GLY A 330 -2.83 -14.92 -13.47
N CYS A 331 -3.28 -13.80 -12.91
CA CYS A 331 -2.60 -13.20 -11.77
C CYS A 331 -2.80 -14.07 -10.52
N PRO A 332 -1.74 -14.31 -9.76
CA PRO A 332 -1.79 -15.28 -8.66
C PRO A 332 -2.39 -14.72 -7.38
N VAL A 333 -2.48 -13.41 -7.22
CA VAL A 333 -2.96 -12.73 -6.01
C VAL A 333 -3.98 -11.70 -6.37
N ASP A 334 -4.96 -11.54 -5.53
CA ASP A 334 -5.87 -10.41 -5.61
C ASP A 334 -5.26 -9.18 -4.93
N PHE A 335 -5.58 -8.01 -5.48
CA PHE A 335 -4.83 -6.79 -5.20
C PHE A 335 -5.16 -6.12 -3.88
N TYR A 336 -6.40 -6.18 -3.42
CA TYR A 336 -6.77 -5.74 -2.09
C TYR A 336 -6.36 -6.75 -1.00
N GLY A 337 -5.21 -7.40 -1.25
CA GLY A 337 -4.59 -8.36 -0.37
C GLY A 337 -4.23 -7.79 0.98
N THR A 338 -3.71 -8.62 1.84
CA THR A 338 -3.35 -8.27 3.21
C THR A 338 -2.21 -7.25 3.22
N ILE A 339 -2.54 -5.95 3.12
CA ILE A 339 -1.63 -4.85 3.42
C ILE A 339 -1.99 -4.38 4.82
N PRO A 340 -1.14 -4.63 5.84
CA PRO A 340 -1.43 -4.20 7.19
C PRO A 340 -1.13 -2.70 7.36
N ALA A 341 -2.00 -1.99 8.09
CA ALA A 341 -1.80 -0.61 8.50
C ALA A 341 -1.66 -0.51 10.01
N LEU A 342 -0.83 0.41 10.51
CA LEU A 342 -0.46 0.51 11.92
C LEU A 342 -0.52 1.96 12.39
N ALA A 343 -1.11 2.16 13.57
CA ALA A 343 -1.03 3.44 14.26
C ALA A 343 -0.72 3.25 15.75
N ALA A 344 -0.11 4.29 16.34
CA ALA A 344 0.14 4.38 17.78
C ALA A 344 -0.51 5.63 18.37
N ASP A 345 -1.12 5.52 19.54
CA ASP A 345 -1.57 6.67 20.30
C ASP A 345 -0.43 7.32 21.12
N ALA A 346 -0.66 8.51 21.65
CA ALA A 346 0.32 9.23 22.46
C ALA A 346 0.74 8.48 23.75
N GLY A 347 -0.02 7.46 24.18
CA GLY A 347 0.31 6.57 25.30
C GLY A 347 1.15 5.37 24.87
N GLY A 348 1.42 5.19 23.57
CA GLY A 348 2.16 4.06 23.02
C GLY A 348 1.34 2.78 22.87
N LYS A 349 0.01 2.86 22.93
CA LYS A 349 -0.86 1.76 22.50
C LYS A 349 -0.85 1.68 20.98
N LEU A 350 -0.87 0.46 20.46
CA LEU A 350 -0.85 0.18 19.04
C LEU A 350 -2.15 -0.48 18.60
N VAL A 351 -2.63 -0.11 17.44
CA VAL A 351 -3.65 -0.84 16.69
C VAL A 351 -3.11 -1.14 15.29
N LEU A 352 -3.16 -2.40 14.92
CA LEU A 352 -2.84 -2.90 13.58
C LEU A 352 -4.13 -3.38 12.93
N THR A 353 -4.42 -2.89 11.73
CA THR A 353 -5.54 -3.34 10.90
C THR A 353 -5.01 -4.09 9.68
N TYR A 354 -5.74 -5.09 9.24
CA TYR A 354 -5.39 -5.87 8.06
C TYR A 354 -6.63 -6.54 7.46
N THR A 355 -6.53 -7.00 6.24
CA THR A 355 -7.59 -7.75 5.57
C THR A 355 -7.22 -9.21 5.38
N GLY A 356 -8.21 -10.08 5.30
CA GLY A 356 -8.03 -11.48 5.00
C GLY A 356 -9.36 -12.23 4.93
N PRO A 357 -9.42 -13.33 4.15
CA PRO A 357 -10.62 -14.15 4.09
C PRO A 357 -10.73 -15.09 5.30
N THR A 358 -11.94 -15.50 5.64
CA THR A 358 -12.18 -16.51 6.68
C THR A 358 -11.96 -17.95 6.18
N VAL A 359 -12.06 -18.15 4.87
CA VAL A 359 -11.81 -19.40 4.17
C VAL A 359 -11.00 -19.12 2.90
N ALA A 360 -10.21 -20.07 2.46
CA ALA A 360 -9.40 -19.89 1.25
C ALA A 360 -10.26 -19.42 0.07
N GLN A 361 -9.81 -18.36 -0.59
CA GLN A 361 -10.47 -17.69 -1.71
C GLN A 361 -11.87 -17.10 -1.40
N GLY A 362 -12.23 -17.01 -0.13
CA GLY A 362 -13.47 -16.39 0.32
C GLY A 362 -13.38 -14.86 0.33
N PRO A 363 -14.52 -14.18 0.56
CA PRO A 363 -14.54 -12.74 0.71
C PRO A 363 -13.61 -12.26 1.82
N GLN A 364 -12.88 -11.20 1.55
CA GLN A 364 -11.99 -10.60 2.53
C GLN A 364 -12.77 -9.81 3.57
N ARG A 365 -12.30 -9.89 4.80
CA ARG A 365 -12.80 -9.18 5.98
C ARG A 365 -11.74 -8.22 6.49
N VAL A 366 -12.14 -7.24 7.26
CA VAL A 366 -11.23 -6.32 7.97
C VAL A 366 -11.08 -6.77 9.42
N TYR A 367 -9.85 -6.90 9.85
CA TYR A 367 -9.51 -7.27 11.22
C TYR A 367 -8.69 -6.18 11.89
N ALA A 368 -8.81 -6.08 13.22
CA ALA A 368 -7.93 -5.29 14.06
C ALA A 368 -7.39 -6.12 15.20
N ILE A 369 -6.11 -5.94 15.52
CA ILE A 369 -5.44 -6.41 16.73
C ILE A 369 -4.79 -5.21 17.41
N ARG A 370 -4.60 -5.29 18.73
CA ARG A 370 -4.03 -4.21 19.51
C ARG A 370 -2.96 -4.68 20.48
N SER A 371 -2.03 -3.78 20.78
CA SER A 371 -0.98 -3.98 21.80
C SER A 371 -0.97 -2.81 22.79
N THR A 372 -0.72 -3.12 24.06
CA THR A 372 -0.55 -2.13 25.13
C THR A 372 0.84 -2.19 25.78
N ASP A 373 1.75 -2.96 25.21
CA ASP A 373 3.11 -3.21 25.68
C ASP A 373 4.16 -2.94 24.59
N SER A 374 3.94 -1.89 23.82
CA SER A 374 4.84 -1.45 22.73
C SER A 374 5.08 -2.53 21.67
N GLY A 375 4.04 -3.28 21.31
CA GLY A 375 4.11 -4.31 20.27
C GLY A 375 4.72 -5.63 20.72
N GLY A 376 4.90 -5.84 22.03
CA GLY A 376 5.42 -7.10 22.57
C GLY A 376 4.41 -8.24 22.51
N THR A 377 3.15 -7.95 22.80
CA THR A 377 2.03 -8.89 22.72
C THR A 377 0.82 -8.26 22.02
N TRP A 378 -0.02 -9.08 21.42
CA TRP A 378 -1.18 -8.65 20.65
C TRP A 378 -2.44 -9.42 21.03
N THR A 379 -3.58 -8.75 20.99
CA THR A 379 -4.88 -9.38 21.24
C THR A 379 -5.26 -10.34 20.13
N ALA A 380 -6.27 -11.18 20.38
CA ALA A 380 -6.99 -11.85 19.30
C ALA A 380 -7.58 -10.83 18.32
N ALA A 381 -7.72 -11.24 17.05
CA ALA A 381 -8.29 -10.40 16.01
C ALA A 381 -9.78 -10.13 16.25
N ALA A 382 -10.17 -8.87 16.17
CA ALA A 382 -11.56 -8.43 16.12
C ALA A 382 -11.97 -8.21 14.65
N ASP A 383 -13.07 -8.81 14.23
CA ASP A 383 -13.64 -8.56 12.91
C ASP A 383 -14.37 -7.20 12.92
N LEU A 384 -13.88 -6.26 12.14
CA LEU A 384 -14.43 -4.90 11.99
C LEU A 384 -15.08 -4.69 10.62
N GLY A 385 -15.04 -5.68 9.75
CA GLY A 385 -15.57 -5.58 8.39
C GLY A 385 -17.09 -5.42 8.36
N GLY A 386 -17.57 -4.98 7.21
CA GLY A 386 -18.98 -4.82 6.91
C GLY A 386 -19.77 -6.14 6.83
N PRO A 387 -20.86 -6.17 6.08
CA PRO A 387 -21.70 -7.36 5.96
C PRO A 387 -20.92 -8.60 5.52
N GLN A 388 -21.35 -9.76 5.99
CA GLN A 388 -20.78 -11.04 5.55
C GLN A 388 -20.98 -11.21 4.04
N GLY A 389 -19.95 -11.64 3.34
CA GLY A 389 -19.97 -11.87 1.91
C GLY A 389 -19.52 -10.69 1.04
N ALA A 390 -19.43 -9.48 1.58
CA ALA A 390 -18.78 -8.37 0.87
C ALA A 390 -17.25 -8.48 0.96
N ASN A 391 -16.57 -8.30 -0.18
CA ASN A 391 -15.13 -8.14 -0.18
C ASN A 391 -14.75 -6.77 0.41
N ALA A 392 -13.72 -6.75 1.26
CA ALA A 392 -13.16 -5.54 1.84
C ALA A 392 -11.67 -5.42 1.54
N GLY A 393 -11.15 -4.19 1.52
CA GLY A 393 -9.74 -3.91 1.24
C GLY A 393 -9.31 -2.53 1.73
N PHE A 394 -8.06 -2.17 1.47
CA PHE A 394 -7.53 -0.81 1.61
C PHE A 394 -7.73 -0.21 3.01
N THR A 395 -7.30 -0.92 4.06
CA THR A 395 -7.40 -0.39 5.41
C THR A 395 -6.38 0.71 5.64
N ALA A 396 -6.81 1.81 6.24
CA ALA A 396 -5.95 2.88 6.74
C ALA A 396 -6.31 3.22 8.19
N ILE A 397 -5.33 3.60 9.00
CA ILE A 397 -5.53 3.90 10.42
C ILE A 397 -4.60 5.02 10.88
N ALA A 398 -5.14 5.95 11.67
CA ALA A 398 -4.39 6.98 12.37
C ALA A 398 -4.80 7.04 13.84
N ALA A 399 -3.96 7.65 14.67
CA ALA A 399 -4.26 7.82 16.09
C ALA A 399 -3.87 9.21 16.59
N SER A 400 -4.58 9.68 17.60
CA SER A 400 -4.25 10.92 18.31
C SER A 400 -4.56 10.83 19.80
N GLY A 401 -3.94 11.69 20.60
CA GLY A 401 -4.16 11.73 22.04
C GLY A 401 -3.96 10.36 22.70
N ASN A 402 -4.82 10.01 23.65
CA ASN A 402 -4.78 8.75 24.38
C ASN A 402 -6.04 7.93 24.04
N GLY A 403 -5.89 6.91 23.18
CA GLY A 403 -6.95 5.96 22.86
C GLY A 403 -7.85 6.36 21.70
N ASP A 404 -7.63 7.50 21.03
CA ASP A 404 -8.39 7.90 19.85
C ASP A 404 -7.75 7.30 18.60
N PHE A 405 -8.37 6.26 18.07
CA PHE A 405 -7.99 5.62 16.80
C PHE A 405 -9.08 5.82 15.79
N ARG A 406 -8.70 6.15 14.56
CA ARG A 406 -9.58 6.39 13.43
C ARG A 406 -9.12 5.57 12.25
N MET A 407 -10.03 4.83 11.67
CA MET A 407 -9.72 3.99 10.52
C MET A 407 -10.80 4.12 9.46
N TYR A 408 -10.42 3.80 8.25
CA TYR A 408 -11.37 3.44 7.21
C TYR A 408 -10.95 2.14 6.52
N PHE A 409 -11.87 1.59 5.78
CA PHE A 409 -11.66 0.53 4.81
C PHE A 409 -12.65 0.71 3.66
N MET A 410 -12.36 0.12 2.53
CA MET A 410 -13.28 0.07 1.40
C MET A 410 -13.92 -1.31 1.32
N ASP A 411 -15.18 -1.40 0.89
CA ASP A 411 -15.81 -2.68 0.61
C ASP A 411 -16.87 -2.60 -0.48
N ALA A 412 -17.19 -3.78 -1.01
CA ALA A 412 -18.12 -4.01 -2.10
C ALA A 412 -19.57 -4.34 -1.62
N ARG A 413 -20.00 -3.84 -0.45
CA ARG A 413 -21.34 -4.17 0.08
C ARG A 413 -22.48 -3.64 -0.76
N ASN A 414 -22.26 -2.56 -1.50
CA ASN A 414 -23.22 -1.95 -2.39
C ASN A 414 -23.23 -2.57 -3.80
N GLY A 415 -22.31 -3.48 -4.08
CA GLY A 415 -22.13 -4.15 -5.35
C GLY A 415 -20.64 -4.34 -5.67
N ALA A 416 -20.31 -5.33 -6.48
CA ALA A 416 -18.93 -5.59 -6.90
C ALA A 416 -18.33 -4.39 -7.68
N ASP A 417 -19.18 -3.58 -8.25
CA ASP A 417 -18.91 -2.38 -9.05
C ASP A 417 -19.25 -1.08 -8.30
N ALA A 418 -19.43 -1.12 -6.99
CA ALA A 418 -19.82 0.02 -6.16
C ALA A 418 -19.10 -0.03 -4.80
N TRP A 419 -17.78 0.00 -4.85
CA TRP A 419 -16.96 0.06 -3.65
C TRP A 419 -17.10 1.43 -3.00
N ASN A 420 -17.22 1.41 -1.65
CA ASN A 420 -17.36 2.62 -0.85
C ASN A 420 -16.39 2.58 0.33
N THR A 421 -16.05 3.76 0.85
CA THR A 421 -15.16 3.98 1.97
C THR A 421 -15.95 4.12 3.26
N TRP A 422 -15.65 3.28 4.24
CA TRP A 422 -16.36 3.16 5.51
C TRP A 422 -15.45 3.50 6.67
N TYR A 423 -15.82 4.53 7.41
CA TYR A 423 -15.06 5.04 8.55
C TYR A 423 -15.55 4.47 9.88
N ARG A 424 -14.63 4.21 10.79
CA ARG A 424 -14.88 3.88 12.22
C ARG A 424 -13.93 4.65 13.12
N ARG A 425 -14.35 4.87 14.37
CA ARG A 425 -13.54 5.49 15.42
C ARG A 425 -13.62 4.68 16.70
N SER A 426 -12.50 4.56 17.38
CA SER A 426 -12.36 4.07 18.75
C SER A 426 -11.86 5.22 19.64
N THR A 427 -12.33 5.28 20.89
CA THR A 427 -11.84 6.25 21.88
C THR A 427 -11.31 5.56 23.15
N ASP A 428 -11.11 4.25 23.09
CA ASP A 428 -10.69 3.39 24.18
C ASP A 428 -9.47 2.51 23.86
N GLY A 429 -8.66 2.96 22.89
CA GLY A 429 -7.45 2.24 22.48
C GLY A 429 -7.72 1.05 21.58
N GLY A 430 -8.74 1.12 20.73
CA GLY A 430 -9.11 0.06 19.80
C GLY A 430 -9.90 -1.09 20.43
N ALA A 431 -10.35 -0.94 21.69
CA ALA A 431 -11.11 -1.99 22.37
C ALA A 431 -12.54 -2.09 21.83
N THR A 432 -13.17 -0.94 21.59
CA THR A 432 -14.49 -0.87 20.95
C THR A 432 -14.45 0.16 19.79
N TRP A 433 -15.33 -0.01 18.85
CA TRP A 433 -15.41 0.81 17.65
C TRP A 433 -16.82 1.33 17.41
N SER A 434 -16.93 2.56 16.90
CA SER A 434 -18.20 3.14 16.50
C SER A 434 -18.90 2.29 15.43
N ALA A 435 -20.17 2.55 15.20
CA ALA A 435 -20.83 2.13 13.98
C ALA A 435 -20.06 2.69 12.77
N GLU A 436 -20.20 2.01 11.63
CA GLU A 436 -19.63 2.44 10.36
C GLU A 436 -20.32 3.71 9.84
N VAL A 437 -19.54 4.59 9.24
CA VAL A 437 -20.04 5.77 8.54
C VAL A 437 -19.54 5.69 7.11
N ASN A 438 -20.44 5.70 6.13
CA ASN A 438 -20.04 5.82 4.73
C ASN A 438 -19.56 7.26 4.48
N ILE A 439 -18.33 7.40 4.03
CA ILE A 439 -17.69 8.70 3.78
C ILE A 439 -17.39 8.95 2.30
N SER A 440 -17.77 8.02 1.42
CA SER A 440 -17.74 8.16 -0.03
C SER A 440 -19.16 8.05 -0.59
N ASP A 441 -19.37 8.44 -1.84
CA ASP A 441 -20.68 8.41 -2.48
C ASP A 441 -20.71 7.63 -3.81
N ALA A 442 -19.68 6.82 -4.09
CA ALA A 442 -19.62 6.00 -5.29
C ALA A 442 -20.89 5.12 -5.41
N THR A 443 -21.67 5.35 -6.45
CA THR A 443 -22.91 4.62 -6.73
C THR A 443 -22.73 3.56 -7.81
N SER A 444 -21.70 3.70 -8.63
CA SER A 444 -21.31 2.75 -9.66
C SER A 444 -19.88 3.04 -10.09
N GLY A 445 -19.18 1.99 -10.47
CA GLY A 445 -17.85 2.00 -11.03
C GLY A 445 -17.58 0.63 -11.63
N PRO A 446 -16.41 0.30 -12.14
CA PRO A 446 -16.10 -1.04 -12.59
C PRO A 446 -15.86 -1.97 -11.39
N ALA A 447 -16.14 -3.27 -11.58
CA ALA A 447 -15.74 -4.26 -10.59
C ALA A 447 -14.23 -4.28 -10.41
N TYR A 448 -13.75 -4.43 -9.17
CA TYR A 448 -12.32 -4.48 -8.88
C TYR A 448 -11.62 -5.61 -9.63
N VAL A 449 -12.24 -6.79 -9.68
CA VAL A 449 -11.79 -7.93 -10.47
C VAL A 449 -12.51 -7.95 -11.80
N HIS A 450 -11.78 -7.76 -12.90
CA HIS A 450 -12.28 -7.76 -14.26
C HIS A 450 -11.89 -9.06 -14.98
N PRO A 451 -12.68 -9.56 -15.96
CA PRO A 451 -12.31 -10.74 -16.76
C PRO A 451 -10.93 -10.67 -17.43
N ASN A 452 -10.42 -9.47 -17.71
CA ASN A 452 -9.08 -9.25 -18.27
C ASN A 452 -8.01 -8.98 -17.20
N GLY A 453 -8.33 -9.14 -15.91
CA GLY A 453 -7.46 -8.87 -14.78
C GLY A 453 -7.88 -7.68 -13.94
N PHE A 454 -6.93 -7.14 -13.17
CA PHE A 454 -7.17 -5.91 -12.42
C PHE A 454 -7.23 -4.70 -13.35
N GLY A 455 -8.27 -3.94 -13.22
CA GLY A 455 -8.40 -2.67 -13.89
C GLY A 455 -8.05 -1.47 -13.03
N GLU A 456 -7.84 -1.72 -11.74
CA GLU A 456 -7.39 -0.75 -10.74
C GLU A 456 -8.28 0.49 -10.54
N PRO A 457 -9.62 0.32 -10.52
CA PRO A 457 -10.52 1.47 -10.46
C PRO A 457 -10.56 2.16 -9.09
N TYR A 458 -10.04 1.54 -8.04
CA TYR A 458 -10.12 2.04 -6.66
C TYR A 458 -8.74 2.26 -6.02
N GLY A 459 -7.70 2.33 -6.82
CA GLY A 459 -6.36 2.44 -6.29
C GLY A 459 -5.91 1.15 -5.59
N ASP A 460 -4.76 1.13 -4.91
CA ASP A 460 -4.20 -0.03 -4.20
C ASP A 460 -3.97 0.23 -2.72
N TYR A 461 -3.95 1.45 -2.32
CA TYR A 461 -3.95 1.89 -0.93
C TYR A 461 -4.46 3.33 -0.83
N GLY A 462 -4.65 3.75 0.37
CA GLY A 462 -4.95 5.10 0.72
C GLY A 462 -4.61 5.32 2.19
N GLU A 463 -4.75 6.52 2.67
CA GLU A 463 -4.32 6.89 4.01
C GLU A 463 -5.34 7.75 4.74
N ILE A 464 -5.12 7.87 6.03
CA ILE A 464 -5.92 8.69 6.95
C ILE A 464 -4.99 9.36 7.95
N ASP A 465 -5.24 10.63 8.26
CA ASP A 465 -4.53 11.30 9.35
C ASP A 465 -5.43 12.26 10.13
N ILE A 466 -4.90 12.79 11.23
CA ILE A 466 -5.65 13.62 12.18
C ILE A 466 -4.89 14.93 12.40
N THR A 467 -5.50 16.07 12.01
CA THR A 467 -4.91 17.39 12.18
C THR A 467 -4.79 17.77 13.65
N ALA A 468 -3.93 18.76 13.97
CA ALA A 468 -3.82 19.36 15.30
C ALA A 468 -5.18 19.89 15.85
N ALA A 469 -6.09 20.29 14.96
CA ALA A 469 -7.45 20.69 15.32
C ALA A 469 -8.39 19.48 15.57
N GLY A 470 -7.88 18.24 15.52
CA GLY A 470 -8.65 17.02 15.72
C GLY A 470 -9.55 16.65 14.55
N LYS A 471 -9.34 17.22 13.37
CA LYS A 471 -10.07 16.84 12.15
C LYS A 471 -9.47 15.59 11.54
N THR A 472 -10.32 14.67 11.11
CA THR A 472 -9.89 13.52 10.30
C THR A 472 -9.76 13.95 8.86
N LEU A 473 -8.68 13.56 8.21
CA LEU A 473 -8.49 13.60 6.76
C LEU A 473 -8.37 12.18 6.26
N ALA A 474 -9.19 11.76 5.31
CA ALA A 474 -9.14 10.43 4.71
C ALA A 474 -9.04 10.56 3.20
N ILE A 475 -8.08 9.84 2.59
CA ILE A 475 -7.80 9.89 1.15
C ILE A 475 -7.73 8.48 0.59
N TRP A 476 -8.30 8.27 -0.59
CA TRP A 476 -8.37 6.99 -1.29
C TRP A 476 -8.43 7.18 -2.80
N GLY A 477 -8.32 6.10 -3.57
CA GLY A 477 -8.42 6.12 -5.03
C GLY A 477 -9.81 5.74 -5.52
N GLU A 478 -10.31 6.42 -6.54
CA GLU A 478 -11.48 6.04 -7.32
C GLU A 478 -11.31 6.39 -8.79
N GLY A 479 -11.86 5.54 -9.67
CA GLY A 479 -11.91 5.78 -11.10
C GLY A 479 -13.27 5.43 -11.67
N PRO A 480 -13.71 6.10 -12.76
CA PRO A 480 -15.02 5.87 -13.37
C PRO A 480 -15.10 4.55 -14.14
N ASP A 481 -13.96 4.05 -14.58
CA ASP A 481 -13.82 2.84 -15.38
C ASP A 481 -12.36 2.34 -15.39
N TYR A 482 -12.07 1.28 -16.17
CA TYR A 482 -10.73 0.72 -16.31
C TYR A 482 -9.79 1.49 -17.25
N THR A 483 -10.27 2.55 -17.90
CA THR A 483 -9.51 3.29 -18.91
C THR A 483 -8.92 4.58 -18.37
N GLY A 484 -9.35 5.00 -17.17
CA GLY A 484 -8.95 6.25 -16.54
C GLY A 484 -9.48 7.50 -17.27
N PRO A 485 -9.10 8.70 -16.83
CA PRO A 485 -8.26 8.92 -15.66
C PRO A 485 -8.96 8.46 -14.37
N GLY A 486 -8.15 8.09 -13.35
CA GLY A 486 -8.58 7.90 -11.99
C GLY A 486 -8.27 9.15 -11.14
N GLY A 487 -8.62 9.11 -9.88
CA GLY A 487 -8.36 10.23 -8.99
C GLY A 487 -8.16 9.82 -7.54
N CYS A 488 -7.38 10.64 -6.82
CA CYS A 488 -7.34 10.59 -5.37
C CYS A 488 -8.49 11.42 -4.82
N TRP A 489 -9.36 10.78 -4.05
CA TRP A 489 -10.53 11.38 -3.42
C TRP A 489 -10.29 11.59 -1.94
N ILE A 490 -10.71 12.72 -1.43
CA ILE A 490 -10.51 13.09 -0.03
C ILE A 490 -11.83 13.50 0.62
N ASN A 491 -11.99 13.14 1.89
CA ASN A 491 -13.04 13.65 2.75
C ASN A 491 -12.46 14.05 4.11
N ARG A 492 -13.10 15.00 4.79
CA ARG A 492 -12.68 15.45 6.11
C ARG A 492 -13.86 15.64 7.04
N THR A 493 -13.61 15.51 8.34
CA THR A 493 -14.61 15.89 9.35
C THR A 493 -14.75 17.42 9.43
N THR A 494 -16.00 17.88 9.56
CA THR A 494 -16.36 19.32 9.66
C THR A 494 -16.02 19.95 11.00
#